data_9d7df512c6891369cadf5c6a281a6681
#
_entry.id   9d7df512c6891369cadf5c6a281a6681
#
_cell.length_a   1.000
_cell.length_b   1.000
_cell.length_c   1.000
_cell.angle_alpha   90.00
_cell.angle_beta   90.00
_cell.angle_gamma   90.00
#
_symmetry.space_group_name_H-M   'P 1'
#
loop_
_entity.id
_entity.type
_entity.pdbx_description
1 polymer ?
#
loop_
_entity_poly.entity_id
_entity_poly.type
_entity_poly.pdbx_seq_one_letter_code
_entity_poly.pdbx_strand_id
1 'polypeptide(L)'
;MEYPISLYYDTEVSDVKTLDLCRGDDDYRKVHIVDDGHRKLVIKYLSNTFSDRRRIEGWFALMNEYRKIGLYCPNVVPNLNGELLHCDTKDGRDYYTYAEEYSIYETAEHIGKDKYKDEQGHDCFTPDVMRSLGKIASAKLDMLDWASAYCLLEPFCAPDTTDEATECAVAFVNYVRDNIPAYLSRAEALLDMFYKRQEDLRKVYHSLPTSCFQADLNDSNILLDSNNNFVGLIDFNLCGKEPILNYAVREALWGISDNRLFGEKDSRLYFYDEELDNLRISLFLENIGYIQETYHFSSSEKDAFPILFRYINSFWWFHIDEIKLIKEDDNKINQLFDWLERQMTRDDIRLP
;
A
#
# COMPACT_ATOMS: atom_id res chain seq x y z
N MET A 1 -27.63 8.58 -22.71
CA MET A 1 -26.32 8.49 -22.00
C MET A 1 -26.51 7.65 -20.76
N GLU A 2 -25.57 6.76 -20.48
CA GLU A 2 -25.65 5.85 -19.34
C GLU A 2 -25.30 6.58 -18.02
N TYR A 3 -26.00 6.25 -16.93
CA TYR A 3 -25.61 6.65 -15.58
C TYR A 3 -24.34 5.88 -15.17
N PRO A 4 -23.28 6.48 -14.54
CA PRO A 4 -23.26 7.88 -14.02
C PRO A 4 -22.68 8.94 -14.98
N ILE A 5 -22.41 8.63 -16.24
CA ILE A 5 -21.79 9.55 -17.21
C ILE A 5 -22.66 10.79 -17.41
N SER A 6 -23.98 10.62 -17.40
CA SER A 6 -24.94 11.72 -17.54
C SER A 6 -24.89 12.79 -16.44
N LEU A 7 -24.16 12.51 -15.33
CA LEU A 7 -23.91 13.53 -14.30
C LEU A 7 -22.86 14.56 -14.73
N TYR A 8 -21.99 14.22 -15.69
CA TYR A 8 -20.85 15.04 -16.10
C TYR A 8 -20.94 15.56 -17.54
N TYR A 9 -21.75 14.93 -18.39
CA TYR A 9 -21.91 15.29 -19.80
C TYR A 9 -23.40 15.43 -20.11
N ASP A 10 -23.76 16.47 -20.83
CA ASP A 10 -25.14 16.77 -21.28
C ASP A 10 -25.43 16.23 -22.69
N THR A 11 -24.40 15.83 -23.41
CA THR A 11 -24.48 15.26 -24.76
C THR A 11 -23.91 13.83 -24.76
N GLU A 12 -24.35 13.03 -25.72
CA GLU A 12 -23.88 11.65 -25.86
C GLU A 12 -22.38 11.63 -26.20
N VAL A 13 -21.60 10.86 -25.45
CA VAL A 13 -20.17 10.67 -25.64
C VAL A 13 -19.95 9.26 -26.19
N SER A 14 -19.19 9.16 -27.28
CA SER A 14 -18.94 7.90 -27.98
C SER A 14 -17.68 7.17 -27.51
N ASP A 15 -16.69 7.91 -26.97
CA ASP A 15 -15.45 7.29 -26.46
C ASP A 15 -15.56 7.09 -24.95
N VAL A 16 -15.99 5.88 -24.59
CA VAL A 16 -16.18 5.44 -23.20
C VAL A 16 -15.54 4.09 -23.00
N LYS A 17 -14.55 4.03 -22.11
CA LYS A 17 -13.98 2.77 -21.61
C LYS A 17 -14.47 2.52 -20.19
N THR A 18 -15.15 1.42 -19.96
CA THR A 18 -15.61 1.00 -18.62
C THR A 18 -14.73 -0.10 -18.09
N LEU A 19 -14.25 0.07 -16.85
CA LEU A 19 -13.55 -0.94 -16.05
C LEU A 19 -14.51 -1.39 -14.95
N ASP A 20 -14.80 -2.69 -14.91
CA ASP A 20 -15.55 -3.31 -13.82
C ASP A 20 -14.55 -3.90 -12.83
N LEU A 21 -14.46 -3.27 -11.66
CA LEU A 21 -13.55 -3.62 -10.58
C LEU A 21 -14.27 -4.19 -9.36
N CYS A 22 -15.53 -4.62 -9.53
CA CYS A 22 -16.34 -5.19 -8.46
C CYS A 22 -15.69 -6.45 -7.88
N ARG A 23 -15.71 -6.59 -6.55
CA ARG A 23 -15.20 -7.77 -5.83
C ARG A 23 -16.31 -8.32 -4.93
N GLY A 24 -17.20 -9.13 -5.51
CA GLY A 24 -18.38 -9.63 -4.80
C GLY A 24 -19.51 -8.61 -4.66
N ASP A 25 -20.55 -8.97 -3.90
CA ASP A 25 -21.77 -8.17 -3.80
C ASP A 25 -21.59 -6.89 -2.94
N ASP A 26 -20.67 -6.93 -1.98
CA ASP A 26 -20.46 -5.84 -1.03
C ASP A 26 -19.37 -4.83 -1.48
N ASP A 27 -18.65 -5.12 -2.55
CA ASP A 27 -17.61 -4.25 -3.08
C ASP A 27 -17.87 -3.89 -4.55
N TYR A 28 -18.78 -2.94 -4.75
CA TYR A 28 -19.12 -2.43 -6.07
C TYR A 28 -18.19 -1.28 -6.45
N ARG A 29 -17.46 -1.44 -7.57
CA ARG A 29 -16.55 -0.44 -8.12
C ARG A 29 -16.60 -0.44 -9.64
N LYS A 30 -17.06 0.63 -10.26
CA LYS A 30 -16.96 0.86 -11.70
C LYS A 30 -16.26 2.16 -11.98
N VAL A 31 -15.38 2.13 -12.97
CA VAL A 31 -14.64 3.29 -13.43
C VAL A 31 -14.92 3.48 -14.91
N HIS A 32 -15.38 4.67 -15.28
CA HIS A 32 -15.61 5.06 -16.67
C HIS A 32 -14.57 6.10 -17.06
N ILE A 33 -13.74 5.79 -18.04
CA ILE A 33 -12.85 6.75 -18.68
C ILE A 33 -13.61 7.29 -19.89
N VAL A 34 -13.90 8.59 -19.88
CA VAL A 34 -14.79 9.24 -20.85
C VAL A 34 -14.04 10.38 -21.50
N ASP A 35 -13.99 10.38 -22.84
CA ASP A 35 -13.35 11.42 -23.65
C ASP A 35 -14.36 12.01 -24.66
N ASP A 36 -14.66 13.31 -24.57
CA ASP A 36 -15.55 14.02 -25.49
C ASP A 36 -14.77 14.83 -26.57
N GLY A 37 -13.45 14.68 -26.62
CA GLY A 37 -12.55 15.42 -27.50
C GLY A 37 -12.16 16.82 -26.98
N HIS A 38 -12.79 17.30 -25.89
CA HIS A 38 -12.45 18.55 -25.21
C HIS A 38 -11.87 18.31 -23.82
N ARG A 39 -12.41 17.33 -23.11
CA ARG A 39 -11.93 16.90 -21.78
C ARG A 39 -12.01 15.40 -21.65
N LYS A 40 -11.09 14.85 -20.88
CA LYS A 40 -11.06 13.43 -20.52
C LYS A 40 -11.18 13.28 -19.02
N LEU A 41 -12.18 12.53 -18.59
CA LEU A 41 -12.48 12.31 -17.16
C LEU A 41 -12.40 10.83 -16.78
N VAL A 42 -12.06 10.59 -15.52
CA VAL A 42 -12.18 9.31 -14.83
C VAL A 42 -13.35 9.42 -13.86
N ILE A 43 -14.49 8.83 -14.20
CA ILE A 43 -15.70 8.84 -13.37
C ILE A 43 -15.74 7.55 -12.57
N LYS A 44 -15.68 7.67 -11.25
CA LYS A 44 -15.73 6.54 -10.32
C LYS A 44 -17.13 6.42 -9.73
N TYR A 45 -17.70 5.22 -9.77
CA TYR A 45 -19.02 4.87 -9.23
C TYR A 45 -18.86 3.71 -8.26
N LEU A 46 -19.04 3.99 -6.97
CA LEU A 46 -18.59 3.16 -5.87
C LEU A 46 -19.72 2.89 -4.86
N SER A 47 -19.71 1.66 -4.31
CA SER A 47 -20.46 1.32 -3.10
C SER A 47 -19.75 0.16 -2.41
N ASN A 48 -19.05 0.44 -1.32
CA ASN A 48 -18.35 -0.56 -0.52
C ASN A 48 -18.17 -0.07 0.93
N THR A 49 -17.62 -0.90 1.80
CA THR A 49 -17.52 -0.64 3.25
C THR A 49 -16.58 0.51 3.63
N PHE A 50 -15.66 0.90 2.73
CA PHE A 50 -14.71 2.00 2.95
C PHE A 50 -14.99 3.24 2.08
N SER A 51 -16.10 3.27 1.34
CA SER A 51 -16.50 4.40 0.51
C SER A 51 -17.78 5.01 1.05
N ASP A 52 -17.65 5.91 2.00
CA ASP A 52 -18.71 6.80 2.47
C ASP A 52 -18.37 8.27 2.13
N ARG A 53 -19.35 9.17 2.29
CA ARG A 53 -19.19 10.60 2.00
C ARG A 53 -17.99 11.20 2.73
N ARG A 54 -17.82 10.92 4.03
CA ARG A 54 -16.76 11.49 4.87
C ARG A 54 -15.37 11.04 4.38
N ARG A 55 -15.20 9.74 4.06
CA ARG A 55 -13.95 9.21 3.54
C ARG A 55 -13.62 9.79 2.17
N ILE A 56 -14.59 9.84 1.24
CA ILE A 56 -14.35 10.36 -0.11
C ILE A 56 -13.99 11.85 -0.08
N GLU A 57 -14.69 12.67 0.72
CA GLU A 57 -14.33 14.08 0.92
C GLU A 57 -12.93 14.24 1.55
N GLY A 58 -12.55 13.31 2.44
CA GLY A 58 -11.20 13.24 3.00
C GLY A 58 -10.13 12.86 1.97
N TRP A 59 -10.44 11.96 1.01
CA TRP A 59 -9.54 11.68 -0.12
C TRP A 59 -9.27 12.96 -0.92
N PHE A 60 -10.30 13.74 -1.23
CA PHE A 60 -10.15 15.02 -1.95
C PHE A 60 -9.30 16.02 -1.15
N ALA A 61 -9.50 16.08 0.16
CA ALA A 61 -8.71 16.95 1.04
C ALA A 61 -7.22 16.53 1.03
N LEU A 62 -6.93 15.23 1.14
CA LEU A 62 -5.57 14.72 1.12
C LEU A 62 -4.87 14.94 -0.23
N MET A 63 -5.56 14.71 -1.35
CA MET A 63 -5.06 15.05 -2.70
C MET A 63 -4.70 16.53 -2.81
N ASN A 64 -5.50 17.43 -2.22
CA ASN A 64 -5.20 18.86 -2.20
C ASN A 64 -3.93 19.19 -1.40
N GLU A 65 -3.72 18.53 -0.24
CA GLU A 65 -2.49 18.72 0.55
C GLU A 65 -1.26 18.16 -0.18
N TYR A 66 -1.39 17.03 -0.85
CA TYR A 66 -0.30 16.48 -1.66
C TYR A 66 0.11 17.42 -2.79
N ARG A 67 -0.85 18.08 -3.48
CA ARG A 67 -0.54 19.12 -4.48
C ARG A 67 0.20 20.31 -3.86
N LYS A 68 -0.15 20.74 -2.65
CA LYS A 68 0.53 21.86 -1.97
C LYS A 68 1.99 21.56 -1.63
N ILE A 69 2.33 20.30 -1.37
CA ILE A 69 3.72 19.88 -1.13
C ILE A 69 4.47 19.49 -2.42
N GLY A 70 3.86 19.74 -3.58
CA GLY A 70 4.49 19.59 -4.89
C GLY A 70 4.34 18.20 -5.54
N LEU A 71 3.43 17.36 -5.06
CA LEU A 71 3.09 16.08 -5.69
C LEU A 71 1.89 16.27 -6.62
N TYR A 72 1.98 15.72 -7.83
CA TYR A 72 0.85 15.73 -8.73
C TYR A 72 -0.23 14.75 -8.25
N CYS A 73 -1.47 15.23 -8.22
CA CYS A 73 -2.69 14.42 -8.09
C CYS A 73 -3.73 15.01 -9.03
N PRO A 74 -4.53 14.21 -9.75
CA PRO A 74 -5.60 14.72 -10.60
C PRO A 74 -6.56 15.61 -9.81
N ASN A 75 -7.12 16.66 -10.48
CA ASN A 75 -8.16 17.47 -9.86
C ASN A 75 -9.48 16.72 -9.84
N VAL A 76 -10.24 16.85 -8.75
CA VAL A 76 -11.63 16.41 -8.69
C VAL A 76 -12.49 17.45 -9.44
N VAL A 77 -13.35 16.97 -10.34
CA VAL A 77 -14.15 17.81 -11.23
C VAL A 77 -15.60 17.81 -10.78
N PRO A 78 -16.24 19.01 -10.65
CA PRO A 78 -17.65 19.05 -10.31
C PRO A 78 -18.51 18.47 -11.43
N ASN A 79 -19.65 17.85 -11.06
CA ASN A 79 -20.68 17.42 -11.99
C ASN A 79 -21.44 18.64 -12.57
N LEU A 80 -22.40 18.39 -13.46
CA LEU A 80 -23.21 19.44 -14.09
C LEU A 80 -24.05 20.28 -13.09
N ASN A 81 -24.27 19.77 -11.88
CA ASN A 81 -24.93 20.49 -10.80
C ASN A 81 -23.96 21.27 -9.88
N GLY A 82 -22.65 21.18 -10.14
CA GLY A 82 -21.61 21.83 -9.32
C GLY A 82 -21.18 21.02 -8.10
N GLU A 83 -21.59 19.75 -7.98
CA GLU A 83 -21.22 18.87 -6.87
C GLU A 83 -19.91 18.13 -7.18
N LEU A 84 -18.98 18.09 -6.24
CA LEU A 84 -17.76 17.25 -6.35
C LEU A 84 -18.04 15.78 -6.05
N LEU A 85 -19.06 15.51 -5.23
CA LEU A 85 -19.47 14.17 -4.84
C LEU A 85 -21.00 14.07 -4.93
N HIS A 86 -21.48 13.17 -5.76
CA HIS A 86 -22.92 12.82 -5.84
C HIS A 86 -23.19 11.53 -5.07
N CYS A 87 -24.31 11.50 -4.33
CA CYS A 87 -24.78 10.32 -3.60
C CYS A 87 -26.17 9.96 -4.06
N ASP A 88 -26.40 8.70 -4.32
CA ASP A 88 -27.65 8.14 -4.81
C ASP A 88 -27.91 6.82 -4.06
N THR A 89 -29.17 6.58 -3.66
CA THR A 89 -29.54 5.39 -2.90
C THR A 89 -30.40 4.48 -3.78
N LYS A 90 -29.96 3.24 -4.00
CA LYS A 90 -30.69 2.22 -4.75
C LYS A 90 -30.80 0.96 -3.91
N ASP A 91 -32.01 0.43 -3.79
CA ASP A 91 -32.32 -0.80 -3.03
C ASP A 91 -31.80 -0.78 -1.59
N GLY A 92 -31.80 0.41 -0.95
CA GLY A 92 -31.32 0.61 0.41
C GLY A 92 -29.79 0.68 0.56
N ARG A 93 -29.05 0.76 -0.54
CA ARG A 93 -27.60 0.89 -0.60
C ARG A 93 -27.20 2.23 -1.20
N ASP A 94 -26.25 2.91 -0.56
CA ASP A 94 -25.71 4.18 -1.05
C ASP A 94 -24.60 3.95 -2.09
N TYR A 95 -24.70 4.70 -3.17
CA TYR A 95 -23.71 4.75 -4.23
C TYR A 95 -23.16 6.16 -4.34
N TYR A 96 -21.84 6.24 -4.47
CA TYR A 96 -21.12 7.51 -4.57
C TYR A 96 -20.50 7.65 -5.94
N THR A 97 -20.70 8.82 -6.55
CA THR A 97 -20.11 9.16 -7.84
C THR A 97 -19.28 10.42 -7.73
N TYR A 98 -18.05 10.35 -8.20
CA TYR A 98 -17.18 11.51 -8.39
C TYR A 98 -16.33 11.35 -9.64
N ALA A 99 -15.77 12.45 -10.15
CA ALA A 99 -14.90 12.42 -11.30
C ALA A 99 -13.57 13.13 -11.01
N GLU A 100 -12.52 12.61 -11.60
CA GLU A 100 -11.19 13.20 -11.65
C GLU A 100 -10.83 13.55 -13.09
N GLU A 101 -10.00 14.58 -13.29
CA GLU A 101 -9.35 14.78 -14.59
C GLU A 101 -8.53 13.53 -14.93
N TYR A 102 -8.52 13.14 -16.20
CA TYR A 102 -7.60 12.08 -16.62
C TYR A 102 -6.16 12.57 -16.46
N SER A 103 -5.31 11.78 -15.82
CA SER A 103 -3.92 12.18 -15.58
C SER A 103 -3.19 12.49 -16.89
N ILE A 104 -2.41 13.57 -16.90
CA ILE A 104 -1.49 13.90 -17.99
C ILE A 104 -0.21 13.05 -17.97
N TYR A 105 0.00 12.31 -16.89
CA TYR A 105 1.12 11.40 -16.68
C TYR A 105 0.63 9.95 -16.71
N GLU A 106 1.48 9.06 -17.15
CA GLU A 106 1.19 7.63 -17.23
C GLU A 106 1.52 6.93 -15.90
N THR A 107 0.79 5.86 -15.59
CA THR A 107 1.15 5.01 -14.46
C THR A 107 2.37 4.14 -14.79
N ALA A 108 3.17 3.79 -13.78
CA ALA A 108 4.31 2.90 -13.94
C ALA A 108 3.87 1.55 -14.56
N GLU A 109 2.72 1.00 -14.14
CA GLU A 109 2.14 -0.20 -14.74
C GLU A 109 1.90 -0.07 -16.24
N HIS A 110 1.32 1.07 -16.69
CA HIS A 110 1.03 1.31 -18.10
C HIS A 110 2.30 1.49 -18.94
N ILE A 111 3.32 2.16 -18.38
CA ILE A 111 4.64 2.31 -19.02
C ILE A 111 5.30 0.93 -19.21
N GLY A 112 5.19 0.06 -18.22
CA GLY A 112 5.71 -1.30 -18.22
C GLY A 112 7.13 -1.42 -17.67
N LYS A 113 7.36 -2.49 -16.91
CA LYS A 113 8.57 -2.72 -16.11
C LYS A 113 9.87 -2.63 -16.89
N ASP A 114 9.89 -3.09 -18.13
CA ASP A 114 11.09 -3.06 -18.99
C ASP A 114 11.59 -1.66 -19.34
N LYS A 115 10.79 -0.62 -19.09
CA LYS A 115 11.14 0.77 -19.43
C LYS A 115 11.66 1.59 -18.26
N TYR A 116 11.29 1.24 -17.03
CA TYR A 116 11.69 1.99 -15.85
C TYR A 116 12.64 1.24 -14.91
N LYS A 117 12.95 -0.04 -15.19
CA LYS A 117 13.96 -0.79 -14.43
C LYS A 117 15.36 -0.60 -15.04
N ASP A 118 16.35 -0.53 -14.15
CA ASP A 118 17.75 -0.59 -14.55
C ASP A 118 18.20 -2.04 -14.85
N GLU A 119 19.49 -2.22 -15.19
CA GLU A 119 20.04 -3.54 -15.49
C GLU A 119 20.02 -4.51 -14.30
N GLN A 120 20.01 -4.00 -13.07
CA GLN A 120 19.93 -4.73 -11.83
C GLN A 120 18.47 -5.05 -11.45
N GLY A 121 17.50 -4.43 -12.12
CA GLY A 121 16.06 -4.56 -11.87
C GLY A 121 15.52 -3.57 -10.83
N HIS A 122 16.30 -2.53 -10.48
CA HIS A 122 15.82 -1.49 -9.59
C HIS A 122 14.84 -0.57 -10.34
N ASP A 123 13.75 -0.19 -9.68
CA ASP A 123 12.84 0.81 -10.21
C ASP A 123 13.46 2.19 -10.09
N CYS A 124 13.75 2.84 -11.24
CA CYS A 124 14.48 4.11 -11.30
C CYS A 124 13.78 5.26 -10.54
N PHE A 125 12.48 5.16 -10.31
CA PHE A 125 11.68 6.14 -9.58
C PHE A 125 11.65 5.92 -8.05
N THR A 126 12.11 4.79 -7.53
CA THR A 126 12.07 4.48 -6.08
C THR A 126 12.73 5.56 -5.22
N PRO A 127 13.93 6.10 -5.55
CA PRO A 127 14.52 7.18 -4.76
C PRO A 127 13.61 8.41 -4.62
N ASP A 128 12.91 8.79 -5.68
CA ASP A 128 12.02 9.97 -5.68
C ASP A 128 10.72 9.71 -4.92
N VAL A 129 10.18 8.49 -5.00
CA VAL A 129 9.06 8.06 -4.15
C VAL A 129 9.46 8.17 -2.68
N MET A 130 10.61 7.62 -2.28
CA MET A 130 11.10 7.67 -0.89
C MET A 130 11.35 9.11 -0.40
N ARG A 131 11.95 9.98 -1.23
CA ARG A 131 12.07 11.42 -0.93
C ARG A 131 10.71 12.08 -0.71
N SER A 132 9.74 11.68 -1.52
CA SER A 132 8.37 12.22 -1.42
C SER A 132 7.67 11.76 -0.14
N LEU A 133 7.90 10.53 0.31
CA LEU A 133 7.48 10.07 1.64
C LEU A 133 8.06 10.94 2.75
N GLY A 134 9.34 11.27 2.68
CA GLY A 134 9.98 12.18 3.64
C GLY A 134 9.32 13.57 3.65
N LYS A 135 8.92 14.12 2.49
CA LYS A 135 8.18 15.40 2.41
C LYS A 135 6.79 15.29 3.04
N ILE A 136 6.03 14.22 2.76
CA ILE A 136 4.70 13.97 3.36
C ILE A 136 4.82 13.82 4.89
N ALA A 137 5.83 13.07 5.34
CA ALA A 137 6.12 12.89 6.76
C ALA A 137 6.44 14.23 7.45
N SER A 138 7.25 15.07 6.80
CA SER A 138 7.62 16.39 7.32
C SER A 138 6.45 17.37 7.37
N ALA A 139 5.48 17.23 6.48
CA ALA A 139 4.26 18.04 6.47
C ALA A 139 3.32 17.72 7.65
N LYS A 140 3.43 16.54 8.26
CA LYS A 140 2.62 16.08 9.41
C LYS A 140 1.13 16.33 9.21
N LEU A 141 0.61 15.86 8.07
CA LEU A 141 -0.78 16.03 7.67
C LEU A 141 -1.71 15.36 8.70
N ASP A 142 -2.72 16.08 9.20
CA ASP A 142 -3.61 15.63 10.29
C ASP A 142 -5.09 15.96 9.99
N MET A 143 -5.55 15.68 8.76
CA MET A 143 -6.93 15.96 8.37
C MET A 143 -7.84 14.73 8.37
N LEU A 144 -7.29 13.53 8.51
CA LEU A 144 -8.06 12.29 8.52
C LEU A 144 -8.08 11.72 9.95
N ASP A 145 -9.22 11.19 10.37
CA ASP A 145 -9.45 10.63 11.71
C ASP A 145 -9.75 9.12 11.68
N TRP A 146 -9.32 8.43 10.62
CA TRP A 146 -9.36 6.98 10.47
C TRP A 146 -7.98 6.44 10.09
N ALA A 147 -7.75 5.17 10.43
CA ALA A 147 -6.51 4.46 10.10
C ALA A 147 -6.38 4.25 8.59
N SER A 148 -5.16 4.29 8.06
CA SER A 148 -4.87 3.83 6.70
C SER A 148 -5.03 2.31 6.60
N ALA A 149 -5.13 1.78 5.39
CA ALA A 149 -5.13 0.33 5.18
C ALA A 149 -3.83 -0.34 5.66
N TYR A 150 -2.76 0.43 5.82
CA TYR A 150 -1.44 -0.06 6.24
C TYR A 150 -1.15 0.16 7.73
N CYS A 151 -2.10 0.77 8.45
CA CYS A 151 -1.95 0.96 9.88
C CYS A 151 -1.88 -0.38 10.61
N LEU A 152 -0.95 -0.51 11.54
CA LEU A 152 -0.84 -1.70 12.38
C LEU A 152 -1.71 -1.57 13.62
N LEU A 153 -2.09 -2.69 14.20
CA LEU A 153 -2.86 -2.82 15.43
C LEU A 153 -4.32 -2.31 15.34
N GLU A 154 -4.74 -1.82 14.20
CA GLU A 154 -6.08 -1.29 13.94
C GLU A 154 -6.66 -1.84 12.63
N PRO A 155 -7.95 -2.19 12.59
CA PRO A 155 -8.60 -2.55 11.33
C PRO A 155 -8.77 -1.32 10.44
N PHE A 156 -8.70 -1.52 9.13
CA PHE A 156 -8.94 -0.43 8.17
C PHE A 156 -10.41 -0.02 8.11
N CYS A 157 -11.30 -0.99 7.96
CA CYS A 157 -12.76 -0.77 7.89
C CYS A 157 -13.50 -2.07 8.22
N ALA A 158 -14.80 -1.96 8.49
CA ALA A 158 -15.63 -3.16 8.62
C ALA A 158 -15.66 -3.95 7.28
N PRO A 159 -15.67 -5.30 7.29
CA PRO A 159 -15.82 -6.17 8.46
C PRO A 159 -14.52 -6.52 9.19
N ASP A 160 -13.38 -5.96 8.82
CA ASP A 160 -12.09 -6.29 9.42
C ASP A 160 -12.11 -6.02 10.94
N THR A 161 -11.49 -6.89 11.69
CA THR A 161 -11.42 -6.80 13.16
C THR A 161 -10.00 -6.63 13.68
N THR A 162 -9.02 -6.72 12.77
CA THR A 162 -7.59 -6.63 13.09
C THR A 162 -6.81 -6.05 11.91
N ASP A 163 -5.51 -5.83 12.08
CA ASP A 163 -4.61 -5.39 11.01
C ASP A 163 -4.25 -6.56 10.05
N GLU A 164 -3.82 -6.20 8.84
CA GLU A 164 -3.43 -7.16 7.79
C GLU A 164 -2.30 -8.11 8.24
N ALA A 165 -1.33 -7.63 9.04
CA ALA A 165 -0.23 -8.47 9.52
C ALA A 165 -0.74 -9.60 10.42
N THR A 166 -1.72 -9.32 11.29
CA THR A 166 -2.36 -10.31 12.14
C THR A 166 -3.17 -11.31 11.32
N GLU A 167 -3.91 -10.84 10.32
CA GLU A 167 -4.65 -11.73 9.40
C GLU A 167 -3.71 -12.68 8.66
N CYS A 168 -2.60 -12.15 8.12
CA CYS A 168 -1.58 -12.95 7.45
C CYS A 168 -0.94 -13.98 8.39
N ALA A 169 -0.63 -13.61 9.64
CA ALA A 169 -0.06 -14.54 10.62
C ALA A 169 -1.00 -15.73 10.91
N VAL A 170 -2.28 -15.43 11.13
CA VAL A 170 -3.30 -16.47 11.37
C VAL A 170 -3.51 -17.33 10.11
N ALA A 171 -3.58 -16.71 8.93
CA ALA A 171 -3.75 -17.42 7.67
C ALA A 171 -2.56 -18.34 7.36
N PHE A 172 -1.31 -17.91 7.67
CA PHE A 172 -0.12 -18.74 7.53
C PHE A 172 -0.20 -20.00 8.38
N VAL A 173 -0.52 -19.87 9.68
CA VAL A 173 -0.64 -21.02 10.60
C VAL A 173 -1.77 -21.96 10.17
N ASN A 174 -2.91 -21.43 9.73
CA ASN A 174 -4.01 -22.24 9.22
C ASN A 174 -3.59 -23.02 7.98
N TYR A 175 -2.87 -22.38 7.04
CA TYR A 175 -2.35 -23.07 5.87
C TYR A 175 -1.40 -24.22 6.25
N VAL A 176 -0.49 -23.99 7.20
CA VAL A 176 0.44 -25.03 7.70
C VAL A 176 -0.33 -26.19 8.33
N ARG A 177 -1.34 -25.89 9.16
CA ARG A 177 -2.20 -26.91 9.79
C ARG A 177 -2.85 -27.82 8.77
N ASP A 178 -3.40 -27.23 7.71
CA ASP A 178 -4.23 -27.95 6.75
C ASP A 178 -3.39 -28.69 5.68
N ASN A 179 -2.17 -28.22 5.36
CA ASN A 179 -1.40 -28.70 4.22
C ASN A 179 -0.07 -29.37 4.58
N ILE A 180 0.59 -28.94 5.68
CA ILE A 180 1.89 -29.47 6.12
C ILE A 180 1.91 -29.65 7.66
N PRO A 181 1.02 -30.47 8.23
CA PRO A 181 0.80 -30.56 9.67
C PRO A 181 2.04 -30.98 10.48
N ALA A 182 3.05 -31.58 9.83
CA ALA A 182 4.33 -31.91 10.48
C ALA A 182 5.05 -30.66 11.03
N TYR A 183 4.77 -29.46 10.48
CA TYR A 183 5.37 -28.20 10.90
C TYR A 183 4.45 -27.36 11.81
N LEU A 184 3.25 -27.83 12.16
CA LEU A 184 2.27 -27.06 12.91
C LEU A 184 2.80 -26.52 14.24
N SER A 185 3.48 -27.36 15.03
CA SER A 185 4.03 -26.93 16.33
C SER A 185 5.02 -25.77 16.19
N ARG A 186 5.80 -25.76 15.09
CA ARG A 186 6.75 -24.69 14.80
C ARG A 186 6.02 -23.42 14.36
N ALA A 187 4.98 -23.55 13.53
CA ALA A 187 4.16 -22.41 13.09
C ALA A 187 3.42 -21.75 14.28
N GLU A 188 2.88 -22.55 15.21
CA GLU A 188 2.24 -22.04 16.42
C GLU A 188 3.24 -21.31 17.35
N ALA A 189 4.47 -21.82 17.47
CA ALA A 189 5.51 -21.13 18.23
C ALA A 189 5.88 -19.77 17.62
N LEU A 190 5.93 -19.67 16.28
CA LEU A 190 6.14 -18.39 15.58
C LEU A 190 4.96 -17.42 15.77
N LEU A 191 3.72 -17.92 15.79
CA LEU A 191 2.53 -17.11 16.08
C LEU A 191 2.56 -16.55 17.50
N ASP A 192 2.97 -17.36 18.48
CA ASP A 192 3.14 -16.89 19.87
C ASP A 192 4.22 -15.81 19.97
N MET A 193 5.32 -15.95 19.25
CA MET A 193 6.36 -14.91 19.14
C MET A 193 5.80 -13.63 18.50
N PHE A 194 5.02 -13.76 17.44
CA PHE A 194 4.37 -12.63 16.76
C PHE A 194 3.45 -11.85 17.70
N TYR A 195 2.56 -12.54 18.43
CA TYR A 195 1.69 -11.88 19.41
C TYR A 195 2.47 -11.18 20.52
N LYS A 196 3.57 -11.75 20.96
CA LYS A 196 4.45 -11.08 21.91
C LYS A 196 5.05 -9.80 21.34
N ARG A 197 5.46 -9.77 20.06
CA ARG A 197 5.94 -8.56 19.39
C ARG A 197 4.81 -7.54 19.21
N GLN A 198 3.59 -7.99 18.92
CA GLN A 198 2.41 -7.15 18.88
C GLN A 198 2.16 -6.42 20.21
N GLU A 199 2.23 -7.16 21.34
CA GLU A 199 2.09 -6.56 22.67
C GLU A 199 3.19 -5.53 22.97
N ASP A 200 4.43 -5.79 22.58
CA ASP A 200 5.52 -4.84 22.74
C ASP A 200 5.33 -3.59 21.88
N LEU A 201 4.89 -3.77 20.62
CA LEU A 201 4.60 -2.66 19.73
C LEU A 201 3.44 -1.79 20.25
N ARG A 202 2.37 -2.39 20.77
CA ARG A 202 1.19 -1.70 21.30
C ARG A 202 1.54 -0.68 22.39
N LYS A 203 2.60 -0.92 23.17
CA LYS A 203 3.04 -0.01 24.24
C LYS A 203 3.59 1.32 23.72
N VAL A 204 4.07 1.37 22.49
CA VAL A 204 4.76 2.55 21.92
C VAL A 204 4.06 3.11 20.68
N TYR A 205 3.34 2.30 19.92
CA TYR A 205 2.83 2.61 18.59
C TYR A 205 1.99 3.89 18.52
N HIS A 206 1.00 4.01 19.42
CA HIS A 206 0.06 5.15 19.42
C HIS A 206 0.69 6.46 19.95
N SER A 207 1.92 6.43 20.46
CA SER A 207 2.65 7.61 20.89
C SER A 207 3.59 8.17 19.82
N LEU A 208 3.74 7.45 18.70
CA LEU A 208 4.62 7.85 17.61
C LEU A 208 4.04 9.03 16.81
N PRO A 209 4.90 9.87 16.21
CA PRO A 209 4.45 10.91 15.28
C PRO A 209 3.67 10.31 14.11
N THR A 210 2.57 10.96 13.73
CA THR A 210 1.66 10.51 12.68
C THR A 210 1.61 11.48 11.51
N SER A 211 1.20 10.97 10.33
CA SER A 211 0.78 11.76 9.17
C SER A 211 -0.32 11.02 8.41
N CYS A 212 -0.97 11.69 7.46
CA CYS A 212 -1.92 11.05 6.56
C CYS A 212 -1.21 10.62 5.27
N PHE A 213 -1.38 9.34 4.90
CA PHE A 213 -0.74 8.73 3.74
C PHE A 213 -1.78 8.17 2.76
N GLN A 214 -1.40 8.10 1.48
CA GLN A 214 -2.22 7.51 0.41
C GLN A 214 -2.39 5.99 0.61
N ALA A 215 -1.38 5.31 1.13
CA ALA A 215 -1.36 3.92 1.58
C ALA A 215 -1.65 2.88 0.48
N ASP A 216 -1.15 3.12 -0.75
CA ASP A 216 -1.21 2.13 -1.85
C ASP A 216 -0.19 2.47 -2.96
N LEU A 217 1.11 2.43 -2.64
CA LEU A 217 2.21 2.75 -3.56
C LEU A 217 2.54 1.57 -4.48
N ASN A 218 1.59 1.13 -5.28
CA ASN A 218 1.84 0.14 -6.32
C ASN A 218 2.00 0.79 -7.71
N ASP A 219 2.53 0.03 -8.68
CA ASP A 219 2.82 0.49 -10.04
C ASP A 219 1.60 1.10 -10.76
N SER A 220 0.38 0.69 -10.40
CA SER A 220 -0.86 1.22 -11.00
C SER A 220 -1.25 2.59 -10.46
N ASN A 221 -0.67 3.03 -9.34
CA ASN A 221 -0.98 4.28 -8.65
C ASN A 221 0.16 5.31 -8.70
N ILE A 222 1.37 4.89 -9.07
CA ILE A 222 2.55 5.74 -9.22
C ILE A 222 2.53 6.37 -10.61
N LEU A 223 2.61 7.70 -10.67
CA LEU A 223 2.65 8.46 -11.92
C LEU A 223 4.07 8.90 -12.25
N LEU A 224 4.47 8.68 -13.51
CA LEU A 224 5.79 9.00 -14.03
C LEU A 224 5.70 9.98 -15.20
N ASP A 225 6.72 10.84 -15.32
CA ASP A 225 6.88 11.70 -16.49
C ASP A 225 7.52 10.93 -17.68
N SER A 226 7.73 11.62 -18.79
CA SER A 226 8.33 11.04 -20.00
C SER A 226 9.78 10.56 -19.84
N ASN A 227 10.43 10.89 -18.72
CA ASN A 227 11.78 10.46 -18.37
C ASN A 227 11.76 9.37 -17.27
N ASN A 228 10.60 8.85 -16.95
CA ASN A 228 10.35 7.89 -15.86
C ASN A 228 10.66 8.44 -14.44
N ASN A 229 10.67 9.77 -14.25
CA ASN A 229 10.76 10.35 -12.92
C ASN A 229 9.39 10.31 -12.24
N PHE A 230 9.38 10.04 -10.95
CA PHE A 230 8.16 10.11 -10.15
C PHE A 230 7.63 11.54 -10.06
N VAL A 231 6.34 11.73 -10.34
CA VAL A 231 5.69 13.04 -10.31
C VAL A 231 4.50 13.09 -9.34
N GLY A 232 3.84 11.98 -9.05
CA GLY A 232 2.67 12.00 -8.20
C GLY A 232 1.91 10.68 -8.11
N LEU A 233 0.70 10.75 -7.55
CA LEU A 233 -0.10 9.58 -7.18
C LEU A 233 -1.56 9.73 -7.59
N ILE A 234 -2.20 8.58 -7.83
CA ILE A 234 -3.64 8.43 -7.96
C ILE A 234 -4.15 7.41 -6.94
N ASP A 235 -5.46 7.27 -6.89
CA ASP A 235 -6.21 6.31 -6.07
C ASP A 235 -5.94 6.39 -4.56
N PHE A 236 -6.70 7.26 -3.88
CA PHE A 236 -6.57 7.56 -2.46
C PHE A 236 -7.55 6.76 -1.57
N ASN A 237 -8.16 5.71 -2.10
CA ASN A 237 -9.22 4.95 -1.43
C ASN A 237 -8.74 4.20 -0.16
N LEU A 238 -7.45 3.89 -0.05
CA LEU A 238 -6.83 3.22 1.10
C LEU A 238 -6.19 4.21 2.09
N CYS A 239 -6.27 5.52 1.83
CA CYS A 239 -5.61 6.53 2.64
C CYS A 239 -6.15 6.58 4.07
N GLY A 240 -5.31 7.06 4.96
CA GLY A 240 -5.65 7.28 6.35
C GLY A 240 -4.47 7.85 7.12
N LYS A 241 -4.65 7.96 8.42
CA LYS A 241 -3.65 8.43 9.37
C LYS A 241 -2.94 7.24 9.99
N GLU A 242 -1.62 7.29 10.06
CA GLU A 242 -0.81 6.27 10.73
C GLU A 242 0.53 6.83 11.22
N PRO A 243 1.26 6.10 12.09
CA PRO A 243 2.61 6.47 12.48
C PRO A 243 3.55 6.56 11.28
N ILE A 244 4.28 7.67 11.20
CA ILE A 244 5.24 7.94 10.12
C ILE A 244 6.27 6.82 10.03
N LEU A 245 6.76 6.35 11.16
CA LEU A 245 7.73 5.26 11.22
C LEU A 245 7.18 3.96 10.58
N ASN A 246 5.88 3.64 10.82
CA ASN A 246 5.24 2.47 10.22
C ASN A 246 5.26 2.56 8.71
N TYR A 247 4.72 3.64 8.16
CA TYR A 247 4.64 3.84 6.72
C TYR A 247 6.02 3.84 6.06
N ALA A 248 6.97 4.58 6.65
CA ALA A 248 8.33 4.65 6.14
C ALA A 248 9.04 3.29 6.09
N VAL A 249 8.95 2.48 7.16
CA VAL A 249 9.58 1.15 7.21
C VAL A 249 8.92 0.19 6.23
N ARG A 250 7.58 0.20 6.15
CA ARG A 250 6.83 -0.66 5.24
C ARG A 250 7.19 -0.36 3.78
N GLU A 251 7.09 0.90 3.38
CA GLU A 251 7.36 1.30 2.00
C GLU A 251 8.84 1.13 1.63
N ALA A 252 9.76 1.40 2.55
CA ALA A 252 11.18 1.16 2.32
C ALA A 252 11.50 -0.33 2.12
N LEU A 253 10.79 -1.25 2.78
CA LEU A 253 10.91 -2.70 2.58
C LEU A 253 10.25 -3.16 1.27
N TRP A 254 9.08 -2.62 0.94
CA TRP A 254 8.29 -3.07 -0.21
C TRP A 254 8.72 -2.44 -1.52
N GLY A 255 9.29 -1.24 -1.48
CA GLY A 255 9.93 -0.59 -2.62
C GLY A 255 11.28 -1.21 -3.02
N ILE A 256 11.69 -2.32 -2.40
CA ILE A 256 12.90 -3.02 -2.81
C ILE A 256 12.63 -3.82 -4.09
N SER A 257 13.37 -3.48 -5.12
CA SER A 257 13.34 -4.15 -6.41
C SER A 257 14.79 -4.45 -6.82
N ASP A 258 15.14 -5.73 -6.91
CA ASP A 258 16.46 -6.18 -7.37
C ASP A 258 16.33 -7.63 -7.88
N ASN A 259 16.71 -7.88 -9.12
CA ASN A 259 16.55 -9.18 -9.77
C ASN A 259 17.24 -10.34 -9.03
N ARG A 260 18.27 -10.06 -8.23
CA ARG A 260 18.98 -11.08 -7.45
C ARG A 260 18.15 -11.63 -6.29
N LEU A 261 17.18 -10.87 -5.82
CA LEU A 261 16.34 -11.23 -4.66
C LEU A 261 15.19 -12.17 -5.02
N PHE A 262 14.87 -12.27 -6.32
CA PHE A 262 13.70 -13.00 -6.80
C PHE A 262 14.11 -14.09 -7.79
N GLY A 263 13.47 -15.23 -7.68
CA GLY A 263 13.65 -16.40 -8.55
C GLY A 263 12.42 -16.62 -9.45
N GLU A 264 12.32 -17.83 -9.98
CA GLU A 264 11.17 -18.24 -10.77
C GLU A 264 9.86 -18.14 -9.97
N LYS A 265 8.78 -17.70 -10.63
CA LYS A 265 7.45 -17.50 -10.03
C LYS A 265 7.44 -16.52 -8.85
N ASP A 266 8.31 -15.52 -8.90
CA ASP A 266 8.47 -14.52 -7.85
C ASP A 266 8.85 -15.10 -6.47
N SER A 267 9.46 -16.30 -6.44
CA SER A 267 10.05 -16.89 -5.24
C SER A 267 11.10 -15.96 -4.65
N ARG A 268 11.07 -15.80 -3.33
CA ARG A 268 11.95 -14.86 -2.62
C ARG A 268 13.21 -15.55 -2.15
N LEU A 269 14.27 -15.43 -2.92
CA LEU A 269 15.55 -16.13 -2.68
C LEU A 269 16.21 -15.73 -1.35
N TYR A 270 15.98 -14.51 -0.86
CA TYR A 270 16.51 -14.04 0.41
C TYR A 270 15.95 -14.78 1.66
N PHE A 271 14.91 -15.62 1.51
CA PHE A 271 14.50 -16.52 2.57
C PHE A 271 15.49 -17.67 2.79
N TYR A 272 16.24 -18.02 1.76
CA TYR A 272 17.10 -19.20 1.71
C TYR A 272 18.58 -18.87 1.70
N ASP A 273 18.94 -17.59 1.53
CA ASP A 273 20.31 -17.13 1.38
C ASP A 273 20.54 -15.89 2.24
N GLU A 274 21.49 -15.99 3.18
CA GLU A 274 21.83 -14.92 4.12
C GLU A 274 22.50 -13.73 3.44
N GLU A 275 23.28 -13.94 2.37
CA GLU A 275 23.90 -12.83 1.62
C GLU A 275 22.83 -12.02 0.90
N LEU A 276 21.80 -12.68 0.37
CA LEU A 276 20.65 -12.01 -0.26
C LEU A 276 19.76 -11.30 0.78
N ASP A 277 19.55 -11.86 1.99
CA ASP A 277 18.85 -11.15 3.06
C ASP A 277 19.63 -9.90 3.50
N ASN A 278 20.97 -9.98 3.59
CA ASN A 278 21.81 -8.83 3.89
C ASN A 278 21.75 -7.76 2.77
N LEU A 279 21.73 -8.17 1.50
CA LEU A 279 21.51 -7.26 0.38
C LEU A 279 20.16 -6.55 0.50
N ARG A 280 19.07 -7.29 0.78
CA ARG A 280 17.73 -6.74 1.00
C ARG A 280 17.73 -5.70 2.11
N ILE A 281 18.41 -5.97 3.23
CA ILE A 281 18.53 -5.02 4.34
C ILE A 281 19.35 -3.79 3.93
N SER A 282 20.38 -3.95 3.13
CA SER A 282 21.17 -2.82 2.62
C SER A 282 20.32 -1.89 1.75
N LEU A 283 19.51 -2.45 0.83
CA LEU A 283 18.59 -1.69 -0.01
C LEU A 283 17.49 -1.01 0.81
N PHE A 284 16.97 -1.70 1.84
CA PHE A 284 16.04 -1.10 2.79
C PHE A 284 16.63 0.15 3.47
N LEU A 285 17.88 0.05 3.97
CA LEU A 285 18.53 1.18 4.64
C LEU A 285 18.84 2.33 3.66
N GLU A 286 19.11 2.02 2.40
CA GLU A 286 19.26 3.02 1.34
C GLU A 286 17.92 3.77 1.12
N ASN A 287 16.80 3.06 1.01
CA ASN A 287 15.47 3.64 0.91
C ASN A 287 15.13 4.53 2.11
N ILE A 288 15.46 4.10 3.33
CA ILE A 288 15.35 4.93 4.53
C ILE A 288 16.21 6.19 4.41
N GLY A 289 17.41 6.09 3.85
CA GLY A 289 18.30 7.23 3.60
C GLY A 289 17.64 8.30 2.73
N TYR A 290 16.95 7.93 1.64
CA TYR A 290 16.20 8.87 0.80
C TYR A 290 15.04 9.56 1.55
N ILE A 291 14.33 8.84 2.42
CA ILE A 291 13.29 9.44 3.29
C ILE A 291 13.92 10.49 4.22
N GLN A 292 15.10 10.18 4.78
CA GLN A 292 15.78 11.04 5.74
C GLN A 292 16.41 12.29 5.11
N GLU A 293 16.48 12.42 3.81
CA GLU A 293 16.86 13.68 3.17
C GLU A 293 15.93 14.85 3.55
N THR A 294 14.67 14.54 3.92
CA THR A 294 13.68 15.55 4.29
C THR A 294 12.98 15.31 5.63
N TYR A 295 12.92 14.07 6.13
CA TYR A 295 12.33 13.74 7.42
C TYR A 295 13.32 13.07 8.34
N HIS A 296 13.60 13.69 9.51
CA HIS A 296 14.49 13.12 10.51
C HIS A 296 13.69 12.44 11.61
N PHE A 297 13.86 11.12 11.73
CA PHE A 297 13.20 10.35 12.79
C PHE A 297 13.59 10.88 14.19
N SER A 298 12.58 11.08 15.03
CA SER A 298 12.74 11.46 16.42
C SER A 298 13.40 10.35 17.26
N SER A 299 13.85 10.65 18.47
CA SER A 299 14.39 9.63 19.36
C SER A 299 13.36 8.55 19.69
N SER A 300 12.08 8.91 19.89
CA SER A 300 11.02 7.95 20.14
C SER A 300 10.78 6.99 18.97
N GLU A 301 10.91 7.46 17.72
CA GLU A 301 10.82 6.61 16.53
C GLU A 301 12.04 5.68 16.41
N LYS A 302 13.24 6.20 16.68
CA LYS A 302 14.48 5.39 16.69
C LYS A 302 14.44 4.30 17.77
N ASP A 303 13.89 4.60 18.93
CA ASP A 303 13.73 3.63 20.02
C ASP A 303 12.64 2.57 19.71
N ALA A 304 11.58 2.95 19.03
CA ALA A 304 10.50 2.05 18.62
C ALA A 304 10.87 1.19 17.39
N PHE A 305 11.80 1.65 16.55
CA PHE A 305 12.13 1.01 15.28
C PHE A 305 12.45 -0.48 15.39
N PRO A 306 13.32 -0.98 16.32
CA PRO A 306 13.62 -2.40 16.39
C PRO A 306 12.39 -3.28 16.67
N ILE A 307 11.43 -2.77 17.46
CA ILE A 307 10.19 -3.49 17.77
C ILE A 307 9.29 -3.52 16.54
N LEU A 308 9.08 -2.37 15.91
CA LEU A 308 8.25 -2.22 14.73
C LEU A 308 8.82 -3.00 13.54
N PHE A 309 10.13 -2.94 13.30
CA PHE A 309 10.78 -3.67 12.22
C PHE A 309 10.58 -5.18 12.34
N ARG A 310 10.73 -5.75 13.57
CA ARG A 310 10.48 -7.17 13.82
C ARG A 310 9.03 -7.56 13.53
N TYR A 311 8.08 -6.69 13.85
CA TYR A 311 6.67 -6.93 13.61
C TYR A 311 6.34 -6.86 12.12
N ILE A 312 6.74 -5.79 11.43
CA ILE A 312 6.51 -5.62 9.99
C ILE A 312 7.20 -6.72 9.17
N ASN A 313 8.39 -7.16 9.58
CA ASN A 313 9.18 -8.13 8.83
C ASN A 313 8.86 -9.59 9.21
N SER A 314 7.69 -9.86 9.82
CA SER A 314 7.28 -11.19 10.27
C SER A 314 6.35 -11.89 9.28
N PHE A 315 5.05 -11.63 9.31
CA PHE A 315 4.07 -12.32 8.47
C PHE A 315 3.40 -11.39 7.48
N TRP A 316 3.37 -11.82 6.20
CA TRP A 316 2.66 -11.17 5.10
C TRP A 316 2.09 -12.23 4.17
N TRP A 317 1.16 -11.82 3.29
CA TRP A 317 0.55 -12.68 2.28
C TRP A 317 1.58 -13.43 1.43
N PHE A 318 2.71 -12.82 1.09
CA PHE A 318 3.75 -13.45 0.27
C PHE A 318 4.49 -14.61 0.97
N HIS A 319 4.49 -14.70 2.31
CA HIS A 319 4.99 -15.90 3.01
C HIS A 319 4.05 -17.10 2.82
N ILE A 320 2.73 -16.83 2.70
CA ILE A 320 1.74 -17.86 2.40
C ILE A 320 1.93 -18.35 0.96
N ASP A 321 2.19 -17.45 0.03
CA ASP A 321 2.44 -17.82 -1.36
C ASP A 321 3.75 -18.58 -1.51
N GLU A 322 4.80 -18.16 -0.82
CA GLU A 322 6.07 -18.88 -0.80
C GLU A 322 5.91 -20.30 -0.25
N ILE A 323 5.24 -20.49 0.90
CA ILE A 323 5.09 -21.84 1.48
C ILE A 323 4.25 -22.76 0.58
N LYS A 324 3.31 -22.20 -0.20
CA LYS A 324 2.58 -22.97 -1.23
C LYS A 324 3.50 -23.51 -2.32
N LEU A 325 4.51 -22.70 -2.73
CA LEU A 325 5.47 -23.08 -3.77
C LEU A 325 6.41 -24.19 -3.30
N ILE A 326 6.79 -24.19 -2.02
CA ILE A 326 7.84 -25.05 -1.45
C ILE A 326 7.31 -26.21 -0.62
N LYS A 327 6.01 -26.41 -0.52
CA LYS A 327 5.35 -27.38 0.40
C LYS A 327 5.84 -28.83 0.30
N GLU A 328 6.48 -29.21 -0.81
CA GLU A 328 7.06 -30.54 -1.04
C GLU A 328 8.58 -30.57 -0.78
N ASP A 329 9.18 -29.45 -0.29
CA ASP A 329 10.61 -29.30 -0.05
C ASP A 329 10.87 -28.99 1.42
N ASP A 330 11.07 -30.06 2.22
CA ASP A 330 11.32 -29.95 3.66
C ASP A 330 12.52 -29.05 4.00
N ASN A 331 13.54 -28.99 3.15
CA ASN A 331 14.71 -28.15 3.40
C ASN A 331 14.34 -26.67 3.28
N LYS A 332 13.64 -26.29 2.20
CA LYS A 332 13.18 -24.90 2.02
C LYS A 332 12.15 -24.48 3.06
N ILE A 333 11.24 -25.39 3.45
CA ILE A 333 10.30 -25.12 4.55
C ILE A 333 11.06 -24.78 5.83
N ASN A 334 12.05 -25.59 6.21
CA ASN A 334 12.87 -25.30 7.39
C ASN A 334 13.60 -23.96 7.26
N GLN A 335 14.20 -23.66 6.13
CA GLN A 335 14.90 -22.39 5.90
C GLN A 335 13.95 -21.19 6.02
N LEU A 336 12.71 -21.26 5.46
CA LEU A 336 11.70 -20.21 5.62
C LEU A 336 11.33 -19.99 7.08
N PHE A 337 11.12 -21.07 7.85
CA PHE A 337 10.83 -20.98 9.28
C PHE A 337 12.00 -20.39 10.08
N ASP A 338 13.25 -20.80 9.76
CA ASP A 338 14.46 -20.23 10.37
C ASP A 338 14.59 -18.73 10.05
N TRP A 339 14.28 -18.35 8.82
CA TRP A 339 14.26 -16.94 8.41
C TRP A 339 13.23 -16.13 9.19
N LEU A 340 11.96 -16.60 9.29
CA LEU A 340 10.90 -15.94 10.06
C LEU A 340 11.31 -15.77 11.52
N GLU A 341 11.85 -16.81 12.17
CA GLU A 341 12.33 -16.75 13.55
C GLU A 341 13.45 -15.70 13.70
N ARG A 342 14.41 -15.68 12.77
CA ARG A 342 15.48 -14.67 12.74
C ARG A 342 14.92 -13.27 12.62
N GLN A 343 13.95 -13.00 11.71
CA GLN A 343 13.37 -11.66 11.55
C GLN A 343 12.66 -11.18 12.83
N MET A 344 11.96 -12.06 13.55
CA MET A 344 11.27 -11.72 14.80
C MET A 344 12.21 -11.53 16.01
N THR A 345 13.45 -11.97 15.93
CA THR A 345 14.41 -11.91 17.03
C THR A 345 15.59 -10.98 16.80
N ARG A 346 15.86 -10.59 15.53
CA ARG A 346 17.04 -9.79 15.20
C ARG A 346 17.01 -8.42 15.85
N ASP A 347 18.19 -7.93 16.25
CA ASP A 347 18.39 -6.63 16.90
C ASP A 347 19.59 -5.83 16.34
N ASP A 348 20.11 -6.29 15.21
CA ASP A 348 21.32 -5.77 14.54
C ASP A 348 21.04 -4.56 13.65
N ILE A 349 19.77 -4.29 13.30
CA ILE A 349 19.39 -3.19 12.40
C ILE A 349 19.01 -1.96 13.22
N ARG A 350 19.52 -0.81 12.79
CA ARG A 350 19.21 0.50 13.37
C ARG A 350 18.88 1.49 12.27
N LEU A 351 18.03 2.45 12.57
CA LEU A 351 17.85 3.61 11.70
C LEU A 351 19.13 4.46 11.73
N PRO A 352 19.60 4.92 10.56
CA PRO A 352 20.76 5.79 10.46
C PRO A 352 20.57 7.13 11.19
#